data_b542871c357827687aed2ee0d060ca76
#
_entry.id   b542871c357827687aed2ee0d060ca76
#
_cell.length_a   1.000
_cell.length_b   1.000
_cell.length_c   1.000
_cell.angle_alpha   90.00
_cell.angle_beta   90.00
_cell.angle_gamma   90.00
#
_symmetry.space_group_name_H-M   'P 1'
#
loop_
_entity.id
_entity.type
_entity.pdbx_description
1 polymer ?
#
loop_
_entity_poly.entity_id
_entity_poly.type
_entity_poly.pdbx_seq_one_letter_code
_entity_poly.pdbx_strand_id
1 'polypeptide(L)'
;LFSPPTPAPRLDQLSLHFSEAPAASEVVGEIWPTEVNSFAPQTFTYVVRPTLNESDLGFDRLEILTHTRATTLRSVVVDAVEIPFTLDGDGDFPAQILDDRIVVSFPKLIGTDDSFKQIEVVFDTSVLRFGAPFNSWIYDSADPDQIKQNVRPGNATFRFSGDALAVQTPIGGALFAAVRVDPKVFTPNGDGINDVLTVAYKLREVTQPRPITVHIFNLAGAQVATLDPLRSQSGEFTRHWAGRGPDGQLLPPGTYIYRLSVDAIADQHNIGFFSLTY
;
A
#
# COMPACT_ATOMS: atom_id res chain seq x y z
N LEU A 1 23.62 6.16 -36.51
CA LEU A 1 22.53 7.11 -36.18
C LEU A 1 22.67 7.44 -34.72
N PHE A 2 23.16 8.63 -34.39
CA PHE A 2 23.20 9.14 -33.00
C PHE A 2 21.78 9.61 -32.65
N SER A 3 21.18 9.01 -31.61
CA SER A 3 19.97 9.56 -31.03
C SER A 3 20.29 10.94 -30.43
N PRO A 4 19.45 11.95 -30.65
CA PRO A 4 19.67 13.24 -30.01
C PRO A 4 19.65 13.09 -28.49
N PRO A 5 20.46 13.86 -27.75
CA PRO A 5 20.48 13.78 -26.30
C PRO A 5 19.10 14.13 -25.77
N THR A 6 18.59 13.31 -24.85
CA THR A 6 17.34 13.60 -24.14
C THR A 6 17.49 14.93 -23.42
N PRO A 7 16.60 15.91 -23.61
CA PRO A 7 16.70 17.19 -22.92
C PRO A 7 16.68 16.96 -21.41
N ALA A 8 17.58 17.65 -20.71
CA ALA A 8 17.60 17.59 -19.26
C ALA A 8 16.26 18.08 -18.69
N PRO A 9 15.75 17.48 -17.60
CA PRO A 9 14.56 17.97 -16.95
C PRO A 9 14.75 19.43 -16.53
N ARG A 10 13.78 20.27 -16.87
CA ARG A 10 13.79 21.68 -16.54
C ARG A 10 12.75 21.96 -15.48
N LEU A 11 13.16 22.62 -14.41
CA LEU A 11 12.26 23.11 -13.38
C LEU A 11 11.88 24.56 -13.73
N ASP A 12 10.63 24.80 -14.13
CA ASP A 12 10.17 26.12 -14.53
C ASP A 12 9.62 26.93 -13.35
N GLN A 13 9.16 26.25 -12.30
CA GLN A 13 8.61 26.90 -11.10
C GLN A 13 8.81 26.04 -9.87
N LEU A 14 9.16 26.65 -8.75
CA LEU A 14 9.16 26.07 -7.42
C LEU A 14 8.30 26.96 -6.51
N SER A 15 7.24 26.40 -5.93
CA SER A 15 6.42 27.07 -4.92
C SER A 15 6.71 26.48 -3.54
N LEU A 16 6.85 27.33 -2.53
CA LEU A 16 7.05 26.94 -1.14
C LEU A 16 5.84 27.42 -0.33
N HIS A 17 5.13 26.49 0.29
CA HIS A 17 4.03 26.77 1.22
C HIS A 17 4.52 26.55 2.64
N PHE A 18 4.29 27.49 3.53
CA PHE A 18 4.67 27.39 4.93
C PHE A 18 3.64 28.06 5.83
N SER A 19 3.58 27.60 7.08
CA SER A 19 2.75 28.18 8.13
C SER A 19 3.64 28.91 9.16
N GLU A 20 3.16 30.01 9.71
CA GLU A 20 3.87 30.76 10.75
C GLU A 20 3.86 30.03 12.11
N ALA A 21 2.86 29.16 12.35
CA ALA A 21 2.78 28.31 13.52
C ALA A 21 2.54 26.86 13.13
N PRO A 22 3.02 25.88 13.92
CA PRO A 22 2.77 24.47 13.68
C PRO A 22 1.32 24.09 13.98
N ALA A 23 0.85 22.97 13.47
CA ALA A 23 -0.44 22.39 13.87
C ALA A 23 -0.41 21.95 15.34
N ALA A 24 0.72 21.41 15.81
CA ALA A 24 1.01 21.11 17.21
C ALA A 24 2.49 21.37 17.49
N SER A 25 2.83 21.82 18.69
CA SER A 25 4.22 22.07 19.10
C SER A 25 5.07 20.81 19.03
N GLU A 26 4.47 19.67 19.40
CA GLU A 26 5.04 18.33 19.22
C GLU A 26 3.90 17.35 18.95
N VAL A 27 4.19 16.31 18.16
CA VAL A 27 3.29 15.19 17.98
C VAL A 27 4.08 13.89 17.85
N VAL A 28 3.79 12.97 18.75
CA VAL A 28 4.40 11.65 18.80
C VAL A 28 3.36 10.57 18.50
N GLY A 29 3.82 9.46 17.92
CA GLY A 29 2.96 8.34 17.61
C GLY A 29 3.68 7.00 17.74
N GLU A 30 2.88 5.96 17.91
CA GLU A 30 3.32 4.57 17.94
C GLU A 30 2.27 3.64 17.33
N ILE A 31 2.73 2.47 16.88
CA ILE A 31 1.88 1.44 16.28
C ILE A 31 2.07 0.11 17.02
N TRP A 32 0.98 -0.64 17.15
CA TRP A 32 0.99 -1.98 17.73
C TRP A 32 0.12 -2.95 16.88
N PRO A 33 0.52 -4.21 16.69
CA PRO A 33 1.80 -4.81 17.09
C PRO A 33 2.98 -4.33 16.24
N THR A 34 4.19 -4.36 16.82
CA THR A 34 5.44 -3.97 16.14
C THR A 34 6.08 -5.11 15.33
N GLU A 35 5.59 -6.35 15.53
CA GLU A 35 6.03 -7.53 14.81
C GLU A 35 4.83 -8.35 14.37
N VAL A 36 4.76 -8.72 13.08
CA VAL A 36 3.65 -9.47 12.49
C VAL A 36 4.13 -10.42 11.41
N ASN A 37 3.34 -11.46 11.12
CA ASN A 37 3.60 -12.30 9.96
C ASN A 37 3.27 -11.55 8.67
N SER A 38 4.17 -11.60 7.69
CA SER A 38 3.95 -11.00 6.39
C SER A 38 2.76 -11.62 5.65
N PHE A 39 2.01 -10.82 4.88
CA PHE A 39 0.85 -11.13 4.02
C PHE A 39 -0.48 -11.44 4.70
N ALA A 40 -0.50 -11.90 5.93
CA ALA A 40 -1.76 -12.07 6.63
C ALA A 40 -2.29 -10.68 7.01
N PRO A 41 -3.58 -10.37 6.78
CA PRO A 41 -4.19 -9.19 7.36
C PRO A 41 -4.05 -9.22 8.87
N GLN A 42 -3.58 -8.13 9.44
CA GLN A 42 -3.42 -7.94 10.88
C GLN A 42 -4.18 -6.70 11.31
N THR A 43 -4.70 -6.72 12.52
CA THR A 43 -5.28 -5.54 13.14
C THR A 43 -4.17 -4.74 13.80
N PHE A 44 -4.06 -3.48 13.43
CA PHE A 44 -3.14 -2.52 14.03
C PHE A 44 -3.90 -1.49 14.84
N THR A 45 -3.31 -1.11 15.96
CA THR A 45 -3.70 0.07 16.73
C THR A 45 -2.63 1.14 16.55
N TYR A 46 -2.99 2.26 16.00
CA TYR A 46 -2.14 3.42 15.80
C TYR A 46 -2.53 4.51 16.78
N VAL A 47 -1.60 4.99 17.59
CA VAL A 47 -1.88 6.01 18.59
C VAL A 47 -1.04 7.23 18.32
N VAL A 48 -1.67 8.41 18.38
CA VAL A 48 -1.01 9.71 18.25
C VAL A 48 -1.34 10.54 19.49
N ARG A 49 -0.33 11.25 20.00
CA ARG A 49 -0.49 12.17 21.14
C ARG A 49 0.18 13.50 20.85
N PRO A 50 -0.59 14.60 20.72
CA PRO A 50 -0.06 15.93 20.54
C PRO A 50 0.35 16.57 21.86
N THR A 51 1.32 17.48 21.79
CA THR A 51 1.54 18.56 22.77
C THR A 51 1.11 19.85 22.11
N LEU A 52 0.09 20.51 22.66
CA LEU A 52 -0.48 21.72 22.12
C LEU A 52 -0.23 22.91 23.05
N ASN A 53 0.10 24.04 22.46
CA ASN A 53 0.22 25.35 23.10
C ASN A 53 -0.87 26.30 22.55
N GLU A 54 -1.06 27.44 23.20
CA GLU A 54 -2.07 28.42 22.78
C GLU A 54 -1.84 29.02 21.39
N SER A 55 -0.56 29.03 20.92
CA SER A 55 -0.18 29.54 19.61
C SER A 55 -0.29 28.54 18.48
N ASP A 56 -0.54 27.26 18.79
CA ASP A 56 -0.64 26.22 17.78
C ASP A 56 -1.97 26.32 17.02
N LEU A 57 -1.94 26.02 15.71
CA LEU A 57 -3.12 26.14 14.84
C LEU A 57 -4.17 25.05 15.09
N GLY A 58 -3.77 23.95 15.74
CA GLY A 58 -4.61 22.78 15.91
C GLY A 58 -4.75 21.96 14.62
N PHE A 59 -5.44 20.84 14.73
CA PHE A 59 -5.66 19.93 13.62
C PHE A 59 -6.91 19.07 13.84
N ASP A 60 -7.47 18.57 12.74
CA ASP A 60 -8.67 17.73 12.71
C ASP A 60 -8.53 16.53 11.77
N ARG A 61 -7.35 16.32 11.18
CA ARG A 61 -7.03 15.22 10.27
C ARG A 61 -5.78 14.49 10.71
N LEU A 62 -5.84 13.16 10.55
CA LEU A 62 -4.69 12.27 10.64
C LEU A 62 -4.65 11.40 9.39
N GLU A 63 -3.52 11.43 8.69
CA GLU A 63 -3.21 10.59 7.53
C GLU A 63 -2.13 9.59 7.91
N ILE A 64 -2.37 8.29 7.68
CA ILE A 64 -1.47 7.19 8.03
C ILE A 64 -1.13 6.42 6.76
N LEU A 65 0.15 6.34 6.41
CA LEU A 65 0.65 5.54 5.28
C LEU A 65 0.63 4.07 5.65
N THR A 66 -0.08 3.24 4.87
CA THR A 66 -0.26 1.80 5.15
C THR A 66 0.51 0.88 4.20
N HIS A 67 1.08 1.41 3.11
CA HIS A 67 1.80 0.70 2.05
C HIS A 67 1.00 -0.29 1.22
N THR A 68 -0.10 -0.81 1.74
CA THR A 68 -1.13 -1.57 1.04
C THR A 68 -2.48 -1.01 1.43
N ARG A 69 -3.47 -1.15 0.58
CA ARG A 69 -4.82 -0.73 0.90
C ARG A 69 -5.28 -1.43 2.18
N ALA A 70 -5.69 -0.67 3.17
CA ALA A 70 -6.31 -1.21 4.37
C ALA A 70 -7.63 -1.90 3.99
N THR A 71 -7.91 -3.04 4.59
CA THR A 71 -9.14 -3.78 4.31
C THR A 71 -10.32 -3.28 5.13
N THR A 72 -10.04 -2.73 6.31
CA THR A 72 -11.07 -2.25 7.24
C THR A 72 -10.51 -1.13 8.11
N LEU A 73 -11.27 -0.07 8.30
CA LEU A 73 -11.13 0.87 9.41
C LEU A 73 -12.14 0.46 10.48
N ARG A 74 -11.67 0.13 11.68
CA ARG A 74 -12.51 -0.43 12.75
C ARG A 74 -13.04 0.63 13.68
N SER A 75 -12.18 1.52 14.17
CA SER A 75 -12.56 2.60 15.07
C SER A 75 -11.61 3.78 15.00
N VAL A 76 -12.13 4.94 15.33
CA VAL A 76 -11.41 6.18 15.60
C VAL A 76 -11.84 6.64 16.98
N VAL A 77 -10.90 6.83 17.91
CA VAL A 77 -11.18 7.23 19.30
C VAL A 77 -10.32 8.44 19.63
N VAL A 78 -10.91 9.46 20.22
CA VAL A 78 -10.19 10.65 20.72
C VAL A 78 -10.49 10.80 22.20
N ASP A 79 -9.44 10.75 23.03
CA ASP A 79 -9.53 10.88 24.50
C ASP A 79 -10.61 9.96 25.11
N ALA A 80 -10.57 8.67 24.72
CA ALA A 80 -11.51 7.62 25.10
C ALA A 80 -12.97 7.81 24.60
N VAL A 81 -13.23 8.79 23.73
CA VAL A 81 -14.52 8.98 23.06
C VAL A 81 -14.46 8.42 21.64
N GLU A 82 -15.31 7.47 21.32
CA GLU A 82 -15.42 6.94 19.96
C GLU A 82 -16.03 7.98 19.03
N ILE A 83 -15.35 8.22 17.90
CA ILE A 83 -15.79 9.17 16.87
C ILE A 83 -16.51 8.38 15.77
N PRO A 84 -17.82 8.62 15.56
CA PRO A 84 -18.56 8.00 14.47
C PRO A 84 -18.07 8.54 13.14
N PHE A 85 -17.46 7.70 12.30
CA PHE A 85 -16.96 8.10 11.00
C PHE A 85 -17.83 7.55 9.87
N THR A 86 -17.79 8.21 8.71
CA THR A 86 -18.43 7.74 7.46
C THR A 86 -17.34 7.49 6.42
N LEU A 87 -17.28 6.26 5.90
CA LEU A 87 -16.34 5.93 4.82
C LEU A 87 -16.83 6.51 3.49
N ASP A 88 -15.94 7.24 2.80
CA ASP A 88 -16.16 7.83 1.46
C ASP A 88 -17.47 8.61 1.33
N GLY A 89 -17.94 9.26 2.39
CA GLY A 89 -19.23 9.94 2.45
C GLY A 89 -19.17 11.33 3.08
N ASP A 90 -20.33 12.01 3.03
CA ASP A 90 -20.55 13.36 3.57
C ASP A 90 -21.07 13.26 5.02
N GLY A 91 -20.24 12.78 5.93
CA GLY A 91 -20.55 12.77 7.37
C GLY A 91 -19.82 13.88 8.11
N ASP A 92 -20.15 14.09 9.40
CA ASP A 92 -19.45 15.05 10.26
C ASP A 92 -17.95 14.73 10.35
N PHE A 93 -17.59 13.43 10.35
CA PHE A 93 -16.23 12.96 10.40
C PHE A 93 -15.97 11.96 9.27
N PRO A 94 -15.68 12.44 8.04
CA PRO A 94 -15.36 11.57 6.91
C PRO A 94 -14.04 10.83 7.13
N ALA A 95 -14.01 9.57 6.69
CA ALA A 95 -12.80 8.76 6.65
C ALA A 95 -12.62 8.17 5.25
N GLN A 96 -11.39 7.96 4.83
CA GLN A 96 -11.04 7.40 3.53
C GLN A 96 -10.03 6.28 3.66
N ILE A 97 -10.25 5.20 2.91
CA ILE A 97 -9.29 4.12 2.72
C ILE A 97 -8.81 4.18 1.27
N LEU A 98 -7.62 4.73 1.08
CA LEU A 98 -6.95 4.83 -0.22
C LEU A 98 -6.03 3.61 -0.44
N ASP A 99 -5.39 3.54 -1.60
CA ASP A 99 -4.58 2.37 -1.99
C ASP A 99 -3.36 2.15 -1.06
N ASP A 100 -2.80 3.23 -0.51
CA ASP A 100 -1.58 3.20 0.29
C ASP A 100 -1.71 3.90 1.65
N ARG A 101 -2.90 4.41 2.00
CA ARG A 101 -3.11 5.20 3.23
C ARG A 101 -4.54 5.20 3.71
N ILE A 102 -4.69 5.60 4.98
CA ILE A 102 -5.96 5.93 5.62
C ILE A 102 -5.93 7.41 5.99
N VAL A 103 -7.05 8.10 5.78
CA VAL A 103 -7.28 9.46 6.29
C VAL A 103 -8.49 9.44 7.20
N VAL A 104 -8.35 9.94 8.40
CA VAL A 104 -9.44 10.03 9.37
C VAL A 104 -9.65 11.46 9.84
N SER A 105 -10.92 11.79 10.11
CA SER A 105 -11.36 13.06 10.64
C SER A 105 -11.87 12.90 12.08
N PHE A 106 -11.73 13.94 12.87
CA PHE A 106 -12.20 14.01 14.25
C PHE A 106 -12.42 15.48 14.66
N PRO A 107 -13.05 15.74 15.82
CA PRO A 107 -13.17 17.11 16.33
C PRO A 107 -11.80 17.78 16.44
N LYS A 108 -11.71 19.02 15.96
CA LYS A 108 -10.43 19.75 15.95
C LYS A 108 -9.86 19.84 17.38
N LEU A 109 -8.61 19.39 17.50
CA LEU A 109 -7.80 19.55 18.71
C LEU A 109 -7.02 20.85 18.61
N ILE A 110 -7.20 21.73 19.58
CA ILE A 110 -6.61 23.08 19.63
C ILE A 110 -6.46 23.58 21.06
N GLY A 111 -5.38 24.31 21.30
CA GLY A 111 -5.13 24.90 22.63
C GLY A 111 -4.68 23.89 23.68
N THR A 112 -4.36 24.42 24.86
CA THR A 112 -3.76 23.62 25.95
C THR A 112 -4.69 22.59 26.55
N ASP A 113 -6.02 22.80 26.48
CA ASP A 113 -7.03 21.88 27.03
C ASP A 113 -7.11 20.56 26.23
N ASP A 114 -6.68 20.59 24.95
CA ASP A 114 -6.62 19.41 24.09
C ASP A 114 -5.20 18.79 24.05
N SER A 115 -4.24 19.39 24.76
CA SER A 115 -2.90 18.84 24.86
C SER A 115 -2.92 17.46 25.52
N PHE A 116 -2.12 16.54 24.98
CA PHE A 116 -2.00 15.14 25.42
C PHE A 116 -3.23 14.25 25.18
N LYS A 117 -4.31 14.75 24.59
CA LYS A 117 -5.42 13.88 24.15
C LYS A 117 -4.93 12.88 23.12
N GLN A 118 -5.19 11.60 23.37
CA GLN A 118 -4.76 10.53 22.46
C GLN A 118 -5.78 10.37 21.33
N ILE A 119 -5.27 10.26 20.10
CA ILE A 119 -6.04 9.81 18.93
C ILE A 119 -5.64 8.37 18.67
N GLU A 120 -6.59 7.45 18.74
CA GLU A 120 -6.40 6.04 18.44
C GLU A 120 -7.16 5.66 17.20
N VAL A 121 -6.47 5.02 16.25
CA VAL A 121 -7.05 4.49 15.00
C VAL A 121 -6.78 3.00 14.93
N VAL A 122 -7.84 2.20 14.82
CA VAL A 122 -7.76 0.74 14.70
C VAL A 122 -8.16 0.33 13.28
N PHE A 123 -7.28 -0.38 12.60
CA PHE A 123 -7.48 -0.79 11.22
C PHE A 123 -6.81 -2.12 10.87
N ASP A 124 -7.27 -2.76 9.79
CA ASP A 124 -6.69 -3.98 9.26
C ASP A 124 -5.92 -3.71 7.97
N THR A 125 -4.68 -4.18 7.92
CA THR A 125 -3.86 -4.15 6.70
C THR A 125 -2.84 -5.28 6.71
N SER A 126 -2.16 -5.49 5.57
CA SER A 126 -1.10 -6.48 5.44
C SER A 126 0.26 -5.80 5.33
N VAL A 127 1.27 -6.36 5.97
CA VAL A 127 2.66 -5.92 5.84
C VAL A 127 3.39 -6.85 4.89
N LEU A 128 4.02 -6.31 3.85
CA LEU A 128 4.62 -7.07 2.76
C LEU A 128 6.15 -7.04 2.75
N ARG A 129 6.76 -6.25 3.63
CA ARG A 129 8.22 -6.09 3.69
C ARG A 129 8.71 -5.94 5.12
N PHE A 130 9.94 -6.38 5.36
CA PHE A 130 10.64 -6.13 6.61
C PHE A 130 10.80 -4.61 6.84
N GLY A 131 10.54 -4.17 8.08
CA GLY A 131 10.72 -2.77 8.45
C GLY A 131 9.78 -1.80 7.71
N ALA A 132 8.49 -2.10 7.63
CA ALA A 132 7.50 -1.23 7.02
C ALA A 132 7.19 -0.02 7.93
N PRO A 133 7.57 1.22 7.57
CA PRO A 133 7.21 2.41 8.33
C PRO A 133 5.77 2.81 8.04
N PHE A 134 5.01 3.09 9.09
CA PHE A 134 3.67 3.68 9.01
C PHE A 134 3.77 5.19 9.31
N ASN A 135 4.42 5.91 8.40
CA ASN A 135 4.52 7.36 8.53
C ASN A 135 3.15 8.00 8.54
N SER A 136 3.00 9.07 9.31
CA SER A 136 1.74 9.78 9.37
C SER A 136 1.93 11.29 9.48
N TRP A 137 0.86 12.00 9.16
CA TRP A 137 0.80 13.45 9.17
C TRP A 137 -0.50 13.91 9.81
N ILE A 138 -0.41 14.99 10.56
CA ILE A 138 -1.57 15.76 11.03
C ILE A 138 -1.69 17.05 10.21
N TYR A 139 -2.90 17.54 10.05
CA TYR A 139 -3.17 18.83 9.40
C TYR A 139 -4.57 19.36 9.74
N ASP A 140 -4.79 20.64 9.47
CA ASP A 140 -6.09 21.30 9.60
C ASP A 140 -6.81 21.26 8.25
N SER A 141 -8.01 20.70 8.20
CA SER A 141 -8.81 20.67 6.97
C SER A 141 -9.32 22.05 6.55
N ALA A 142 -9.38 23.01 7.45
CA ALA A 142 -9.75 24.39 7.15
C ALA A 142 -8.62 25.21 6.53
N ASP A 143 -7.36 24.72 6.62
CA ASP A 143 -6.22 25.32 5.92
C ASP A 143 -6.31 25.05 4.42
N PRO A 144 -6.44 26.07 3.55
CA PRO A 144 -6.53 25.87 2.11
C PRO A 144 -5.30 25.19 1.50
N ASP A 145 -4.13 25.35 2.11
CA ASP A 145 -2.87 24.72 1.67
C ASP A 145 -2.66 23.33 2.29
N GLN A 146 -3.45 22.97 3.32
CA GLN A 146 -3.39 21.69 4.04
C GLN A 146 -1.95 21.28 4.39
N ILE A 147 -1.21 22.22 5.01
CA ILE A 147 0.20 22.00 5.37
C ILE A 147 0.29 20.86 6.39
N LYS A 148 0.97 19.80 6.00
CA LYS A 148 1.08 18.58 6.78
C LYS A 148 2.28 18.63 7.71
N GLN A 149 2.06 18.33 8.99
CA GLN A 149 3.09 18.16 10.00
C GLN A 149 3.30 16.66 10.28
N ASN A 150 4.58 16.22 10.24
CA ASN A 150 4.93 14.82 10.49
C ASN A 150 4.69 14.43 11.96
N VAL A 151 4.12 13.25 12.17
CA VAL A 151 4.12 12.57 13.47
C VAL A 151 5.48 11.89 13.66
N ARG A 152 6.11 12.10 14.81
CA ARG A 152 7.40 11.49 15.16
C ARG A 152 7.18 10.18 15.91
N PRO A 153 8.06 9.16 15.74
CA PRO A 153 8.03 7.99 16.59
C PRO A 153 8.27 8.39 18.05
N GLY A 154 7.52 7.80 18.96
CA GLY A 154 7.66 8.06 20.38
C GLY A 154 6.49 7.51 21.20
N ASN A 155 6.65 7.49 22.52
CA ASN A 155 5.66 6.98 23.46
C ASN A 155 4.39 7.84 23.43
N ALA A 156 3.37 7.39 22.72
CA ALA A 156 2.07 8.04 22.64
C ALA A 156 1.08 7.49 23.67
N THR A 157 1.27 6.25 24.16
CA THR A 157 0.43 5.61 25.16
C THR A 157 1.23 4.70 26.08
N PHE A 158 0.79 4.56 27.33
CA PHE A 158 1.39 3.60 28.28
C PHE A 158 0.93 2.15 28.07
N ARG A 159 0.03 1.89 27.12
CA ARG A 159 -0.48 0.53 26.85
C ARG A 159 0.49 -0.31 26.02
N PHE A 160 1.37 0.31 25.28
CA PHE A 160 2.35 -0.34 24.43
C PHE A 160 3.76 0.06 24.85
N SER A 161 4.75 -0.71 24.43
CA SER A 161 6.18 -0.46 24.71
C SER A 161 7.02 -0.31 23.44
N GLY A 162 6.36 -0.08 22.30
CA GLY A 162 7.02 -0.09 21.00
C GLY A 162 7.73 1.22 20.63
N ASP A 163 7.22 2.37 21.05
CA ASP A 163 7.71 3.72 20.75
C ASP A 163 8.09 3.93 19.28
N ALA A 164 7.50 3.15 18.37
CA ALA A 164 7.91 3.06 16.98
C ALA A 164 6.72 3.21 16.03
N LEU A 165 7.00 3.76 14.86
CA LEU A 165 6.08 3.84 13.71
C LEU A 165 6.43 2.81 12.62
N ALA A 166 7.19 1.78 12.97
CA ALA A 166 7.59 0.74 12.02
C ALA A 166 7.20 -0.64 12.54
N VAL A 167 6.72 -1.46 11.62
CA VAL A 167 6.35 -2.85 11.89
C VAL A 167 7.35 -3.77 11.21
N GLN A 168 7.82 -4.76 11.92
CA GLN A 168 8.77 -5.75 11.43
C GLN A 168 8.04 -7.04 11.04
N THR A 169 8.55 -7.70 10.00
CA THR A 169 8.15 -9.07 9.64
C THR A 169 9.38 -9.98 9.70
N PRO A 170 9.23 -11.27 10.01
CA PRO A 170 10.35 -12.21 9.96
C PRO A 170 11.05 -12.18 8.60
N ILE A 171 12.37 -12.16 8.61
CA ILE A 171 13.20 -12.22 7.40
C ILE A 171 13.22 -13.66 6.88
N GLY A 172 12.93 -13.87 5.62
CA GLY A 172 13.04 -15.15 4.92
C GLY A 172 11.72 -15.69 4.37
N GLY A 173 11.83 -16.67 3.48
CA GLY A 173 10.72 -17.32 2.78
C GLY A 173 10.62 -16.96 1.29
N ALA A 174 9.54 -17.41 0.65
CA ALA A 174 9.33 -17.16 -0.79
C ALA A 174 8.98 -15.69 -1.06
N LEU A 175 9.63 -15.09 -2.06
CA LEU A 175 9.33 -13.71 -2.48
C LEU A 175 7.92 -13.57 -3.07
N PHE A 176 7.39 -14.64 -3.67
CA PHE A 176 6.02 -14.68 -4.15
C PHE A 176 5.11 -15.38 -3.16
N ALA A 177 3.99 -14.75 -2.83
CA ALA A 177 2.94 -15.35 -2.02
C ALA A 177 1.56 -15.11 -2.66
N ALA A 178 0.58 -15.93 -2.23
CA ALA A 178 -0.80 -15.85 -2.70
C ALA A 178 -0.92 -15.79 -4.23
N VAL A 179 -0.03 -16.51 -4.95
CA VAL A 179 -0.10 -16.57 -6.41
C VAL A 179 -1.38 -17.29 -6.81
N ARG A 180 -2.21 -16.59 -7.56
CA ARG A 180 -3.47 -17.10 -8.08
C ARG A 180 -3.54 -16.86 -9.59
N VAL A 181 -3.94 -17.89 -10.32
CA VAL A 181 -4.22 -17.82 -11.75
C VAL A 181 -5.67 -18.22 -11.96
N ASP A 182 -6.43 -17.34 -12.54
CA ASP A 182 -7.87 -17.46 -12.74
C ASP A 182 -8.28 -16.87 -14.09
N PRO A 183 -9.18 -17.52 -14.84
CA PRO A 183 -9.75 -18.85 -14.59
C PRO A 183 -8.72 -19.97 -14.86
N LYS A 184 -8.91 -21.13 -14.22
CA LYS A 184 -8.09 -22.32 -14.48
C LYS A 184 -8.33 -22.92 -15.87
N VAL A 185 -9.52 -22.72 -16.39
CA VAL A 185 -9.89 -23.02 -17.79
C VAL A 185 -10.27 -21.68 -18.43
N PHE A 186 -9.50 -21.27 -19.38
CA PHE A 186 -9.52 -19.97 -20.01
C PHE A 186 -9.99 -20.11 -21.45
N THR A 187 -10.94 -19.27 -21.87
CA THR A 187 -11.66 -19.41 -23.15
C THR A 187 -11.68 -18.10 -23.93
N PRO A 188 -10.58 -17.71 -24.59
CA PRO A 188 -10.48 -16.40 -25.26
C PRO A 188 -11.26 -16.36 -26.59
N ASN A 189 -12.56 -16.61 -26.56
CA ASN A 189 -13.43 -16.65 -27.73
C ASN A 189 -14.18 -15.32 -27.99
N GLY A 190 -14.09 -14.36 -27.07
CA GLY A 190 -14.68 -13.03 -27.21
C GLY A 190 -16.13 -12.91 -26.76
N ASP A 191 -16.63 -13.89 -26.01
CA ASP A 191 -18.01 -13.89 -25.49
C ASP A 191 -18.16 -13.11 -24.16
N GLY A 192 -17.05 -12.60 -23.61
CA GLY A 192 -16.99 -11.87 -22.36
C GLY A 192 -16.87 -12.76 -21.12
N ILE A 193 -16.81 -14.08 -21.26
CA ILE A 193 -16.70 -15.05 -20.18
C ILE A 193 -15.36 -15.77 -20.27
N ASN A 194 -14.52 -15.62 -19.24
CA ASN A 194 -13.19 -16.23 -19.17
C ASN A 194 -12.27 -15.90 -20.36
N ASP A 195 -12.46 -14.75 -20.99
CA ASP A 195 -11.65 -14.28 -22.14
C ASP A 195 -10.27 -13.79 -21.76
N VAL A 196 -10.03 -13.55 -20.47
CA VAL A 196 -8.78 -13.00 -19.94
C VAL A 196 -8.27 -13.85 -18.80
N LEU A 197 -7.05 -14.36 -18.94
CA LEU A 197 -6.33 -15.00 -17.85
C LEU A 197 -5.74 -13.94 -16.94
N THR A 198 -6.06 -14.03 -15.65
CA THR A 198 -5.56 -13.12 -14.61
C THR A 198 -4.54 -13.84 -13.75
N VAL A 199 -3.35 -13.26 -13.62
CA VAL A 199 -2.30 -13.70 -12.70
C VAL A 199 -2.17 -12.68 -11.59
N ALA A 200 -2.70 -12.99 -10.41
CA ALA A 200 -2.60 -12.17 -9.21
C ALA A 200 -1.53 -12.74 -8.27
N TYR A 201 -0.72 -11.88 -7.68
CA TYR A 201 0.32 -12.29 -6.74
C TYR A 201 0.68 -11.16 -5.78
N LYS A 202 1.24 -11.54 -4.62
CA LYS A 202 1.87 -10.63 -3.66
C LYS A 202 3.39 -10.82 -3.73
N LEU A 203 4.12 -9.71 -3.90
CA LEU A 203 5.58 -9.67 -3.87
C LEU A 203 6.05 -9.11 -2.54
N ARG A 204 6.98 -9.79 -1.88
CA ARG A 204 7.51 -9.41 -0.56
C ARG A 204 9.03 -9.20 -0.60
N GLU A 205 9.53 -8.45 0.39
CA GLU A 205 10.97 -8.27 0.65
C GLU A 205 11.78 -7.71 -0.53
N VAL A 206 11.12 -7.13 -1.53
CA VAL A 206 11.75 -6.45 -2.66
C VAL A 206 11.71 -4.94 -2.39
N THR A 207 12.81 -4.39 -1.91
CA THR A 207 12.90 -2.99 -1.45
C THR A 207 13.15 -1.99 -2.59
N GLN A 208 13.65 -2.47 -3.72
CA GLN A 208 13.87 -1.65 -4.92
C GLN A 208 13.16 -2.28 -6.12
N PRO A 209 12.66 -1.48 -7.08
CA PRO A 209 11.98 -2.00 -8.26
C PRO A 209 12.84 -3.00 -9.04
N ARG A 210 12.39 -4.26 -9.11
CA ARG A 210 13.00 -5.36 -9.87
C ARG A 210 12.11 -5.79 -11.02
N PRO A 211 12.69 -6.28 -12.14
CA PRO A 211 11.91 -6.86 -13.21
C PRO A 211 11.17 -8.11 -12.74
N ILE A 212 9.86 -8.14 -12.99
CA ILE A 212 9.00 -9.29 -12.76
C ILE A 212 8.45 -9.72 -14.10
N THR A 213 8.62 -10.98 -14.45
CA THR A 213 8.20 -11.56 -15.72
C THR A 213 7.26 -12.74 -15.51
N VAL A 214 6.29 -12.88 -16.41
CA VAL A 214 5.46 -14.08 -16.52
C VAL A 214 5.76 -14.70 -17.87
N HIS A 215 6.39 -15.86 -17.88
CA HIS A 215 6.60 -16.65 -19.07
C HIS A 215 5.57 -17.75 -19.17
N ILE A 216 5.09 -18.04 -20.37
CA ILE A 216 4.13 -19.11 -20.65
C ILE A 216 4.80 -20.11 -21.55
N PHE A 217 4.70 -21.38 -21.19
CA PHE A 217 5.30 -22.51 -21.91
C PHE A 217 4.23 -23.52 -22.29
N ASN A 218 4.43 -24.20 -23.41
CA ASN A 218 3.66 -25.41 -23.72
C ASN A 218 4.21 -26.61 -22.93
N LEU A 219 3.53 -27.76 -23.02
CA LEU A 219 3.95 -28.98 -22.30
C LEU A 219 5.29 -29.58 -22.84
N ALA A 220 5.73 -29.19 -24.02
CA ALA A 220 7.04 -29.54 -24.53
C ALA A 220 8.18 -28.66 -23.97
N GLY A 221 7.86 -27.69 -23.11
CA GLY A 221 8.81 -26.77 -22.48
C GLY A 221 9.21 -25.58 -23.37
N ALA A 222 8.61 -25.43 -24.56
CA ALA A 222 8.86 -24.28 -25.41
C ALA A 222 8.10 -23.07 -24.89
N GLN A 223 8.81 -21.93 -24.75
CA GLN A 223 8.20 -20.67 -24.40
C GLN A 223 7.35 -20.13 -25.53
N VAL A 224 6.06 -19.91 -25.28
CA VAL A 224 5.08 -19.54 -26.33
C VAL A 224 4.54 -18.12 -26.12
N ALA A 225 4.71 -17.55 -24.92
CA ALA A 225 4.38 -16.15 -24.66
C ALA A 225 5.19 -15.60 -23.49
N THR A 226 5.27 -14.28 -23.41
CA THR A 226 5.80 -13.53 -22.27
C THR A 226 4.91 -12.32 -22.05
N LEU A 227 4.47 -12.09 -20.82
CA LEU A 227 3.86 -10.83 -20.44
C LEU A 227 4.98 -9.80 -20.23
N ASP A 228 4.73 -8.56 -20.69
CA ASP A 228 5.71 -7.49 -20.59
C ASP A 228 6.26 -7.36 -19.17
N PRO A 229 7.59 -7.21 -19.00
CA PRO A 229 8.20 -7.06 -17.70
C PRO A 229 7.64 -5.86 -16.97
N LEU A 230 7.25 -6.05 -15.71
CA LEU A 230 6.87 -4.99 -14.82
C LEU A 230 7.98 -4.79 -13.79
N ARG A 231 8.50 -3.58 -13.67
CA ARG A 231 9.44 -3.26 -12.58
C ARG A 231 8.63 -2.89 -11.33
N SER A 232 8.74 -3.69 -10.29
CA SER A 232 7.99 -3.50 -9.06
C SER A 232 8.81 -3.81 -7.82
N GLN A 233 8.45 -3.19 -6.73
CA GLN A 233 8.88 -3.49 -5.37
C GLN A 233 7.77 -4.27 -4.64
N SER A 234 7.95 -4.56 -3.34
CA SER A 234 6.93 -5.25 -2.54
C SER A 234 5.56 -4.60 -2.69
N GLY A 235 4.53 -5.43 -2.89
CA GLY A 235 3.17 -4.99 -3.16
C GLY A 235 2.26 -6.12 -3.64
N GLU A 236 1.03 -5.77 -3.99
CA GLU A 236 0.05 -6.66 -4.61
C GLU A 236 -0.10 -6.29 -6.10
N PHE A 237 -0.10 -7.29 -6.96
CA PHE A 237 -0.09 -7.08 -8.40
C PHE A 237 -1.05 -8.02 -9.11
N THR A 238 -1.62 -7.52 -10.20
CA THR A 238 -2.47 -8.28 -11.11
C THR A 238 -1.98 -8.08 -12.54
N ARG A 239 -1.86 -9.18 -13.28
CA ARG A 239 -1.47 -9.20 -14.69
C ARG A 239 -2.55 -9.89 -15.49
N HIS A 240 -2.76 -9.41 -16.70
CA HIS A 240 -3.79 -9.94 -17.60
C HIS A 240 -3.15 -10.43 -18.89
N TRP A 241 -3.70 -11.51 -19.44
CA TRP A 241 -3.25 -12.09 -20.72
C TRP A 241 -4.44 -12.60 -21.52
N ALA A 242 -4.49 -12.23 -22.79
CA ALA A 242 -5.58 -12.54 -23.71
C ALA A 242 -5.32 -13.78 -24.60
N GLY A 243 -4.43 -14.69 -24.20
CA GLY A 243 -4.20 -15.95 -24.92
C GLY A 243 -3.39 -15.86 -26.20
N ARG A 244 -2.67 -14.73 -26.42
CA ARG A 244 -1.96 -14.50 -27.68
C ARG A 244 -0.47 -14.72 -27.55
N GLY A 245 0.12 -15.31 -28.61
CA GLY A 245 1.57 -15.43 -28.76
C GLY A 245 2.25 -14.15 -29.26
N PRO A 246 3.58 -14.17 -29.46
CA PRO A 246 4.34 -13.01 -29.93
C PRO A 246 3.92 -12.50 -31.31
N ASP A 247 3.34 -13.37 -32.14
CA ASP A 247 2.78 -13.07 -33.45
C ASP A 247 1.37 -12.45 -33.41
N GLY A 248 0.81 -12.25 -32.20
CA GLY A 248 -0.54 -11.75 -31.99
C GLY A 248 -1.66 -12.77 -32.23
N GLN A 249 -1.32 -14.00 -32.66
CA GLN A 249 -2.30 -15.06 -32.86
C GLN A 249 -2.68 -15.73 -31.55
N LEU A 250 -3.92 -16.23 -31.47
CA LEU A 250 -4.35 -17.04 -30.32
C LEU A 250 -3.54 -18.34 -30.30
N LEU A 251 -3.08 -18.72 -29.11
CA LEU A 251 -2.39 -20.00 -28.93
C LEU A 251 -3.37 -21.17 -29.09
N PRO A 252 -2.91 -22.33 -29.60
CA PRO A 252 -3.76 -23.51 -29.73
C PRO A 252 -4.37 -23.96 -28.40
N PRO A 253 -5.55 -24.60 -28.43
CA PRO A 253 -6.11 -25.24 -27.24
C PRO A 253 -5.14 -26.24 -26.63
N GLY A 254 -5.00 -26.25 -25.31
CA GLY A 254 -4.10 -27.14 -24.60
C GLY A 254 -3.82 -26.70 -23.17
N THR A 255 -3.00 -27.47 -22.49
CA THR A 255 -2.50 -27.13 -21.15
C THR A 255 -1.17 -26.37 -21.30
N TYR A 256 -1.06 -25.29 -20.54
CA TYR A 256 0.09 -24.41 -20.52
C TYR A 256 0.65 -24.27 -19.11
N ILE A 257 1.94 -24.03 -19.03
CA ILE A 257 2.66 -23.79 -17.78
C ILE A 257 3.00 -22.30 -17.73
N TYR A 258 2.70 -21.63 -16.62
CA TYR A 258 3.23 -20.30 -16.36
C TYR A 258 4.41 -20.37 -15.40
N ARG A 259 5.40 -19.49 -15.59
CA ARG A 259 6.49 -19.21 -14.66
C ARG A 259 6.51 -17.73 -14.36
N LEU A 260 6.15 -17.38 -13.13
CA LEU A 260 6.29 -16.04 -12.58
C LEU A 260 7.67 -15.96 -11.92
N SER A 261 8.50 -15.02 -12.33
CA SER A 261 9.87 -14.86 -11.82
C SER A 261 10.19 -13.41 -11.48
N VAL A 262 11.05 -13.20 -10.51
CA VAL A 262 11.63 -11.91 -10.14
C VAL A 262 13.14 -11.98 -10.25
N ASP A 263 13.73 -10.97 -10.89
CA ASP A 263 15.19 -10.81 -10.94
C ASP A 263 15.68 -10.21 -9.60
N ALA A 264 15.98 -11.11 -8.66
CA ALA A 264 16.49 -10.82 -7.33
C ALA A 264 17.78 -11.61 -7.07
N ILE A 265 18.42 -11.38 -5.92
CA ILE A 265 19.69 -12.03 -5.52
C ILE A 265 19.57 -13.58 -5.52
N ALA A 266 18.39 -14.12 -5.21
CA ALA A 266 18.05 -15.51 -5.40
C ALA A 266 17.02 -15.62 -6.53
N ASP A 267 17.28 -16.46 -7.55
CA ASP A 267 16.29 -16.75 -8.61
C ASP A 267 15.07 -17.42 -7.97
N GLN A 268 14.06 -16.62 -7.67
CA GLN A 268 12.82 -17.11 -7.11
C GLN A 268 11.72 -17.05 -8.16
N HIS A 269 11.00 -18.16 -8.25
CA HIS A 269 9.92 -18.31 -9.20
C HIS A 269 8.75 -19.08 -8.61
N ASN A 270 7.59 -18.85 -9.17
CA ASN A 270 6.38 -19.63 -8.93
C ASN A 270 5.93 -20.24 -10.25
N ILE A 271 5.63 -21.53 -10.25
CA ILE A 271 5.21 -22.28 -11.43
C ILE A 271 3.84 -22.89 -11.17
N GLY A 272 2.99 -22.86 -12.16
CA GLY A 272 1.72 -23.56 -12.15
C GLY A 272 1.20 -23.75 -13.57
N PHE A 273 -0.03 -24.21 -13.70
CA PHE A 273 -0.63 -24.53 -14.99
C PHE A 273 -2.05 -24.00 -15.10
N PHE A 274 -2.51 -23.83 -16.32
CA PHE A 274 -3.87 -23.53 -16.71
C PHE A 274 -4.17 -24.21 -18.07
N SER A 275 -5.44 -24.30 -18.41
CA SER A 275 -5.88 -24.85 -19.71
C SER A 275 -6.51 -23.75 -20.54
N LEU A 276 -6.17 -23.71 -21.84
CA LEU A 276 -6.78 -22.87 -22.86
C LEU A 276 -7.68 -23.74 -23.73
N THR A 277 -8.90 -23.30 -23.95
CA THR A 277 -9.85 -23.94 -24.88
C THR A 277 -10.68 -22.85 -25.58
N TYR A 278 -11.46 -23.22 -26.59
CA TYR A 278 -12.35 -22.31 -27.32
C TYR A 278 -13.79 -22.76 -27.16
#